data_c7230a4b07e1e70e8886f02a7e6ab184
#
_entry.id   c7230a4b07e1e70e8886f02a7e6ab184
#
_cell.length_a   1.000
_cell.length_b   1.000
_cell.length_c   1.000
_cell.angle_alpha   90.00
_cell.angle_beta   90.00
_cell.angle_gamma   90.00
#
_symmetry.space_group_name_H-M   'P 1'
#
loop_
_entity.id
_entity.type
_entity.pdbx_description
1 polymer ?
#
loop_
_entity_poly.entity_id
_entity_poly.type
_entity_poly.pdbx_seq_one_letter_code
_entity_poly.pdbx_strand_id
1 'polypeptide(L)'
;SLDALSSLGLRAGVRGPGGVTPWLRHAGLLGGAPRSMTGLLALLGDRLGLRVRGSQFRGEWRDLEPSDLSRLGARGAGAPRLGQTAVLGRRAWYQGAGIVVEFTQLALARLRKLQPGGDEHELVQWLIERYVQQEMGVTLVLGVDASRVGPLKLAWPRLGEPPRPAGDPPPRLG
;
A
#
# COMPACT_ATOMS: atom_id res chain seq x y z
N SER A 1 -10.36 3.78 28.62
CA SER A 1 -9.09 3.15 28.22
C SER A 1 -8.56 3.79 26.94
N LEU A 2 -7.27 3.72 26.69
CA LEU A 2 -6.64 4.29 25.49
C LEU A 2 -7.18 3.68 24.20
N ASP A 3 -7.65 2.42 24.25
CA ASP A 3 -8.28 1.76 23.10
C ASP A 3 -9.58 2.43 22.67
N ALA A 4 -10.37 2.92 23.64
CA ALA A 4 -11.60 3.66 23.34
C ALA A 4 -11.31 5.02 22.66
N LEU A 5 -10.19 5.65 23.03
CA LEU A 5 -9.76 6.92 22.45
C LEU A 5 -9.22 6.78 21.03
N SER A 6 -8.75 5.60 20.64
CA SER A 6 -8.22 5.36 19.29
C SER A 6 -9.30 5.28 18.21
N SER A 7 -10.57 5.23 18.58
CA SER A 7 -11.73 5.07 17.65
C SER A 7 -11.64 3.85 16.71
N LEU A 8 -10.72 2.92 16.97
CA LEU A 8 -10.52 1.75 16.12
C LEU A 8 -11.52 0.63 16.40
N GLY A 9 -12.40 0.81 17.40
CA GLY A 9 -13.33 -0.24 17.83
C GLY A 9 -12.64 -1.52 18.31
N LEU A 10 -11.34 -1.44 18.54
CA LEU A 10 -10.53 -2.57 18.98
C LEU A 10 -10.77 -2.79 20.47
N ARG A 11 -11.18 -3.99 20.83
CA ARG A 11 -11.21 -4.41 22.24
C ARG A 11 -9.78 -4.51 22.74
N ALA A 12 -9.56 -4.19 24.00
CA ALA A 12 -8.29 -4.43 24.68
C ALA A 12 -7.82 -5.87 24.39
N GLY A 13 -6.63 -6.02 23.82
CA GLY A 13 -6.06 -7.33 23.49
C GLY A 13 -5.96 -7.65 22.00
N VAL A 14 -6.47 -6.83 21.09
CA VAL A 14 -6.17 -7.01 19.66
C VAL A 14 -4.69 -6.73 19.43
N ARG A 15 -3.98 -7.76 18.95
CA ARG A 15 -2.55 -7.69 18.67
C ARG A 15 -2.35 -7.54 17.17
N GLY A 16 -1.42 -6.65 16.79
CA GLY A 16 -0.94 -6.55 15.42
C GLY A 16 0.06 -7.66 15.08
N PRO A 17 0.54 -7.72 13.84
CA PRO A 17 1.64 -8.60 13.45
C PRO A 17 2.81 -8.49 14.42
N GLY A 18 3.40 -9.62 14.82
CA GLY A 18 4.47 -9.68 15.81
C GLY A 18 4.01 -9.60 17.28
N GLY A 19 2.70 -9.65 17.56
CA GLY A 19 2.16 -9.71 18.92
C GLY A 19 2.22 -8.40 19.72
N VAL A 20 2.66 -7.30 19.10
CA VAL A 20 2.81 -5.98 19.73
C VAL A 20 1.51 -5.19 19.55
N THR A 21 1.18 -4.34 20.55
CA THR A 21 0.10 -3.36 20.47
C THR A 21 0.63 -2.02 19.92
N PRO A 22 0.79 -1.88 18.60
CA PRO A 22 1.53 -0.77 18.01
C PRO A 22 0.79 0.58 18.08
N TRP A 23 -0.51 0.57 18.38
CA TRP A 23 -1.38 1.76 18.36
C TRP A 23 -1.47 2.52 19.67
N LEU A 24 -1.18 1.90 20.80
CA LEU A 24 -1.34 2.56 22.11
C LEU A 24 -0.56 3.87 22.20
N ARG A 25 0.65 3.88 21.68
CA ARG A 25 1.51 5.06 21.65
C ARG A 25 0.96 6.17 20.73
N HIS A 26 0.17 5.80 19.72
CA HIS A 26 -0.37 6.69 18.71
C HIS A 26 -1.89 6.87 18.83
N ALA A 27 -2.45 6.57 20.00
CA ALA A 27 -3.91 6.63 20.22
C ALA A 27 -4.51 8.00 19.82
N GLY A 28 -3.78 9.09 20.05
CA GLY A 28 -4.22 10.43 19.64
C GLY A 28 -4.30 10.62 18.12
N LEU A 29 -3.34 10.07 17.37
CA LEU A 29 -3.37 10.11 15.90
C LEU A 29 -4.47 9.22 15.33
N LEU A 30 -4.72 8.09 15.97
CA LEU A 30 -5.73 7.13 15.56
C LEU A 30 -7.14 7.54 15.97
N GLY A 31 -7.29 8.35 17.04
CA GLY A 31 -8.57 8.89 17.51
C GLY A 31 -9.06 10.13 16.75
N GLY A 32 -8.17 10.81 16.04
CA GLY A 32 -8.51 12.01 15.27
C GLY A 32 -9.39 11.71 14.05
N ALA A 33 -10.44 12.53 13.84
CA ALA A 33 -11.25 12.51 12.63
C ALA A 33 -11.42 13.96 12.11
N PRO A 34 -11.28 14.20 10.80
CA PRO A 34 -10.94 13.26 9.73
C PRO A 34 -9.47 12.82 9.78
N ARG A 35 -9.20 11.61 9.30
CA ARG A 35 -7.84 11.09 9.24
C ARG A 35 -7.06 11.73 8.11
N SER A 36 -5.88 12.27 8.45
CA SER A 36 -5.06 13.01 7.51
C SER A 36 -3.87 12.19 7.00
N MET A 37 -3.40 12.49 5.80
CA MET A 37 -2.17 11.91 5.27
C MET A 37 -0.97 12.20 6.19
N THR A 38 -0.88 13.41 6.72
CA THR A 38 0.17 13.79 7.67
C THR A 38 0.19 12.88 8.90
N GLY A 39 -0.98 12.55 9.45
CA GLY A 39 -1.10 11.63 10.58
C GLY A 39 -0.65 10.21 10.23
N LEU A 40 -1.00 9.71 9.03
CA LEU A 40 -0.51 8.42 8.54
C LEU A 40 1.01 8.38 8.42
N LEU A 41 1.60 9.41 7.82
CA LEU A 41 3.05 9.50 7.64
C LEU A 41 3.79 9.60 8.98
N ALA A 42 3.24 10.37 9.93
CA ALA A 42 3.79 10.46 11.29
C ALA A 42 3.73 9.11 12.01
N LEU A 43 2.61 8.39 11.90
CA LEU A 43 2.45 7.05 12.47
C LEU A 43 3.47 6.06 11.91
N LEU A 44 3.60 5.99 10.59
CA LEU A 44 4.53 5.08 9.92
C LEU A 44 5.99 5.47 10.19
N GLY A 45 6.31 6.76 10.13
CA GLY A 45 7.66 7.27 10.38
C GLY A 45 8.14 6.99 11.80
N ASP A 46 7.31 7.27 12.81
CA ASP A 46 7.66 7.01 14.22
C ASP A 46 7.73 5.50 14.51
N ARG A 47 6.80 4.73 13.94
CA ARG A 47 6.75 3.28 14.20
C ARG A 47 7.91 2.51 13.60
N LEU A 48 8.32 2.87 12.39
CA LEU A 48 9.37 2.17 11.64
C LEU A 48 10.75 2.84 11.80
N GLY A 49 10.81 4.07 12.31
CA GLY A 49 12.04 4.85 12.34
C GLY A 49 12.55 5.19 10.94
N LEU A 50 11.65 5.33 9.96
CA LEU A 50 11.98 5.57 8.56
C LEU A 50 11.47 6.93 8.08
N ARG A 51 12.12 7.46 7.06
CA ARG A 51 11.63 8.64 6.36
C ARG A 51 10.52 8.23 5.40
N VAL A 52 9.34 8.80 5.61
CA VAL A 52 8.14 8.49 4.83
C VAL A 52 7.62 9.75 4.19
N ARG A 53 7.27 9.66 2.91
CA ARG A 53 6.56 10.69 2.16
C ARG A 53 5.27 10.10 1.64
N GLY A 54 4.32 10.96 1.28
CA GLY A 54 3.07 10.48 0.72
C GLY A 54 2.43 11.50 -0.20
N SER A 55 1.66 10.98 -1.14
CA SER A 55 0.80 11.78 -2.00
C SER A 55 -0.60 11.20 -2.04
N GLN A 56 -1.57 12.11 -2.07
CA GLN A 56 -3.01 11.78 -2.15
C GLN A 56 -3.51 11.94 -3.58
N PHE A 57 -4.76 11.51 -3.78
CA PHE A 57 -5.47 11.68 -5.05
C PHE A 57 -4.80 10.99 -6.23
N ARG A 58 -4.23 9.82 -5.97
CA ARG A 58 -3.77 8.93 -7.04
C ARG A 58 -4.95 8.18 -7.59
N GLY A 59 -5.46 8.69 -8.70
CA GLY A 59 -6.58 8.07 -9.37
C GLY A 59 -6.26 6.67 -9.86
N GLU A 60 -7.27 5.82 -9.87
CA GLU A 60 -7.19 4.48 -10.46
C GLU A 60 -8.47 4.14 -11.22
N TRP A 61 -8.35 3.19 -12.14
CA TRP A 61 -9.49 2.62 -12.84
C TRP A 61 -10.11 1.52 -11.98
N ARG A 62 -11.37 1.71 -11.58
CA ARG A 62 -12.15 0.69 -10.86
C ARG A 62 -13.16 0.04 -11.78
N ASP A 63 -13.29 -1.27 -11.64
CA ASP A 63 -14.35 -1.99 -12.31
C ASP A 63 -15.69 -1.58 -11.71
N LEU A 64 -16.67 -1.35 -12.59
CA LEU A 64 -18.03 -1.01 -12.19
C LEU A 64 -18.80 -2.27 -11.79
N GLU A 65 -19.63 -2.14 -10.76
CA GLU A 65 -20.58 -3.19 -10.42
C GLU A 65 -21.51 -3.50 -11.61
N PRO A 66 -21.93 -4.75 -11.80
CA PRO A 66 -22.83 -5.13 -12.89
C PRO A 66 -24.15 -4.34 -12.92
N SER A 67 -24.61 -3.86 -11.76
CA SER A 67 -25.79 -3.00 -11.60
C SER A 67 -25.58 -1.60 -12.16
N ASP A 68 -24.36 -1.09 -12.16
CA ASP A 68 -24.01 0.28 -12.56
C ASP A 68 -23.66 0.37 -14.05
N LEU A 69 -23.58 -0.78 -14.71
CA LEU A 69 -23.30 -0.84 -16.14
C LEU A 69 -24.51 -0.39 -16.95
N SER A 70 -24.30 0.60 -17.82
CA SER A 70 -25.32 1.03 -18.77
C SER A 70 -25.56 -0.04 -19.85
N ARG A 71 -26.81 -0.43 -20.02
CA ARG A 71 -27.22 -1.40 -21.04
C ARG A 71 -27.88 -0.69 -22.21
N LEU A 72 -27.40 -0.95 -23.41
CA LEU A 72 -28.04 -0.47 -24.63
C LEU A 72 -29.43 -1.11 -24.78
N GLY A 73 -30.42 -0.31 -25.15
CA GLY A 73 -31.79 -0.78 -25.36
C GLY A 73 -32.64 -0.84 -24.10
N ALA A 74 -32.12 -0.46 -22.91
CA ALA A 74 -32.94 -0.31 -21.71
C ALA A 74 -33.98 0.81 -21.91
N ARG A 75 -35.25 0.52 -21.58
CA ARG A 75 -36.37 1.45 -21.69
C ARG A 75 -36.99 1.68 -20.33
N GLY A 76 -37.62 2.83 -20.10
CA GLY A 76 -38.30 3.15 -18.86
C GLY A 76 -37.57 4.17 -17.99
N ALA A 77 -38.02 4.34 -16.75
CA ALA A 77 -37.52 5.38 -15.84
C ALA A 77 -36.04 5.18 -15.43
N GLY A 78 -35.53 3.95 -15.48
CA GLY A 78 -34.13 3.61 -15.21
C GLY A 78 -33.23 3.56 -16.45
N ALA A 79 -33.69 4.00 -17.62
CA ALA A 79 -32.87 3.97 -18.81
C ALA A 79 -31.69 4.96 -18.70
N PRO A 80 -30.48 4.54 -19.08
CA PRO A 80 -29.29 5.39 -19.01
C PRO A 80 -29.44 6.59 -19.96
N ARG A 81 -29.20 7.78 -19.43
CA ARG A 81 -29.28 9.06 -20.17
C ARG A 81 -27.87 9.56 -20.44
N LEU A 82 -27.57 9.82 -21.72
CA LEU A 82 -26.28 10.38 -22.14
C LEU A 82 -26.05 11.75 -21.46
N GLY A 83 -24.85 11.94 -20.89
CA GLY A 83 -24.49 13.16 -20.16
C GLY A 83 -25.03 13.26 -18.74
N GLN A 84 -25.85 12.31 -18.26
CA GLN A 84 -26.39 12.29 -16.90
C GLN A 84 -26.07 11.00 -16.13
N THR A 85 -26.60 9.86 -16.60
CA THR A 85 -26.50 8.59 -15.87
C THR A 85 -25.88 7.48 -16.72
N ALA A 86 -25.63 7.72 -18.01
CA ALA A 86 -25.00 6.73 -18.87
C ALA A 86 -23.49 6.64 -18.58
N VAL A 87 -23.03 5.46 -18.21
CA VAL A 87 -21.61 5.16 -18.04
C VAL A 87 -21.15 4.30 -19.22
N LEU A 88 -20.09 4.74 -19.90
CA LEU A 88 -19.54 4.03 -21.03
C LEU A 88 -18.37 3.15 -20.57
N GLY A 89 -18.41 1.87 -20.90
CA GLY A 89 -17.37 0.91 -20.55
C GLY A 89 -17.64 0.18 -19.25
N ARG A 90 -16.65 -0.60 -18.80
CA ARG A 90 -16.72 -1.46 -17.61
C ARG A 90 -15.93 -0.90 -16.44
N ARG A 91 -15.25 0.22 -16.63
CA ARG A 91 -14.38 0.88 -15.63
C ARG A 91 -14.68 2.37 -15.57
N ALA A 92 -14.58 2.91 -14.36
CA ALA A 92 -14.64 4.34 -14.12
C ALA A 92 -13.32 4.81 -13.49
N TRP A 93 -12.90 6.02 -13.85
CA TRP A 93 -11.74 6.66 -13.23
C TRP A 93 -12.14 7.33 -11.92
N TYR A 94 -11.51 6.90 -10.83
CA TYR A 94 -11.72 7.46 -9.51
C TYR A 94 -10.49 8.25 -9.07
N GLN A 95 -10.58 9.57 -9.07
CA GLN A 95 -9.46 10.47 -8.73
C GLN A 95 -9.02 10.32 -7.26
N GLY A 96 -9.95 10.11 -6.35
CA GLY A 96 -9.69 9.95 -4.92
C GLY A 96 -9.42 8.51 -4.49
N ALA A 97 -9.28 7.59 -5.44
CA ALA A 97 -9.25 6.15 -5.14
C ALA A 97 -7.98 5.66 -4.46
N GLY A 98 -6.89 6.43 -4.50
CA GLY A 98 -5.62 5.93 -4.00
C GLY A 98 -4.71 6.96 -3.38
N ILE A 99 -3.78 6.43 -2.58
CA ILE A 99 -2.65 7.14 -1.99
C ILE A 99 -1.34 6.43 -2.34
N VAL A 100 -0.26 7.19 -2.38
CA VAL A 100 1.10 6.63 -2.49
C VAL A 100 1.84 6.93 -1.20
N VAL A 101 2.43 5.90 -0.62
CA VAL A 101 3.33 6.00 0.54
C VAL A 101 4.72 5.60 0.08
N GLU A 102 5.65 6.52 0.18
CA GLU A 102 7.03 6.34 -0.26
C GLU A 102 7.97 6.30 0.93
N PHE A 103 8.68 5.21 1.10
CA PHE A 103 9.79 5.08 2.03
C PHE A 103 11.08 5.44 1.31
N THR A 104 11.80 6.45 1.82
CA THR A 104 13.01 6.96 1.17
C THR A 104 14.26 6.58 1.92
N GLN A 105 15.40 6.51 1.20
CA GLN A 105 16.72 6.26 1.78
C GLN A 105 16.85 4.94 2.55
N LEU A 106 16.22 3.88 2.03
CA LEU A 106 16.27 2.57 2.64
C LEU A 106 17.64 1.91 2.44
N ALA A 107 18.17 1.30 3.51
CA ALA A 107 19.25 0.32 3.40
C ALA A 107 18.72 -1.00 2.80
N LEU A 108 19.55 -1.75 2.07
CA LEU A 108 19.14 -3.01 1.43
C LEU A 108 18.53 -4.02 2.40
N ALA A 109 19.08 -4.13 3.60
CA ALA A 109 18.54 -5.01 4.63
C ALA A 109 17.11 -4.61 5.03
N ARG A 110 16.82 -3.30 5.10
CA ARG A 110 15.50 -2.78 5.43
C ARG A 110 14.51 -2.95 4.28
N LEU A 111 14.99 -2.77 3.05
CA LEU A 111 14.21 -3.02 1.84
C LEU A 111 13.61 -4.44 1.85
N ARG A 112 14.44 -5.46 2.15
CA ARG A 112 13.99 -6.86 2.19
C ARG A 112 12.87 -7.10 3.20
N LYS A 113 12.91 -6.41 4.35
CA LYS A 113 11.87 -6.53 5.38
C LYS A 113 10.55 -5.88 4.99
N LEU A 114 10.60 -4.84 4.14
CA LEU A 114 9.44 -4.11 3.67
C LEU A 114 8.84 -4.67 2.38
N GLN A 115 9.54 -5.55 1.68
CA GLN A 115 9.02 -6.26 0.52
C GLN A 115 7.92 -7.25 0.90
N PRO A 116 7.02 -7.61 -0.03
CA PRO A 116 6.03 -8.66 0.19
C PRO A 116 6.67 -9.95 0.73
N GLY A 117 6.13 -10.44 1.84
CA GLY A 117 6.69 -11.58 2.58
C GLY A 117 7.76 -11.24 3.62
N GLY A 118 8.11 -9.97 3.79
CA GLY A 118 8.98 -9.53 4.88
C GLY A 118 8.22 -9.20 6.16
N ASP A 119 8.88 -9.36 7.30
CA ASP A 119 8.27 -9.18 8.64
C ASP A 119 7.63 -7.80 8.87
N GLU A 120 8.18 -6.77 8.24
CA GLU A 120 7.69 -5.40 8.39
C GLU A 120 6.60 -5.04 7.36
N HIS A 121 6.51 -5.78 6.27
CA HIS A 121 5.48 -5.58 5.26
C HIS A 121 4.07 -5.77 5.83
N GLU A 122 3.86 -6.89 6.53
CA GLU A 122 2.57 -7.18 7.18
C GLU A 122 2.19 -6.12 8.21
N LEU A 123 3.18 -5.65 8.99
CA LEU A 123 2.96 -4.58 9.96
C LEU A 123 2.55 -3.27 9.29
N VAL A 124 3.24 -2.88 8.20
CA VAL A 124 2.92 -1.66 7.44
C VAL A 124 1.53 -1.75 6.85
N GLN A 125 1.22 -2.85 6.19
CA GLN A 125 -0.10 -3.08 5.61
C GLN A 125 -1.19 -2.99 6.68
N TRP A 126 -1.02 -3.68 7.79
CA TRP A 126 -1.96 -3.66 8.90
C TRP A 126 -2.17 -2.25 9.48
N LEU A 127 -1.08 -1.48 9.66
CA LEU A 127 -1.17 -0.10 10.17
C LEU A 127 -1.93 0.82 9.19
N ILE A 128 -1.66 0.69 7.90
CA ILE A 128 -2.34 1.49 6.87
C ILE A 128 -3.82 1.16 6.82
N GLU A 129 -4.18 -0.11 6.73
CA GLU A 129 -5.58 -0.57 6.70
C GLU A 129 -6.37 -0.06 7.93
N ARG A 130 -5.76 -0.17 9.11
CA ARG A 130 -6.38 0.32 10.35
C ARG A 130 -6.48 1.82 10.44
N TYR A 131 -5.51 2.54 9.87
CA TYR A 131 -5.55 3.99 9.85
C TYR A 131 -6.56 4.52 8.82
N VAL A 132 -6.52 4.01 7.61
CA VAL A 132 -7.34 4.52 6.49
C VAL A 132 -8.82 4.23 6.69
N GLN A 133 -9.19 3.04 7.15
CA GLN A 133 -10.57 2.60 7.42
C GLN A 133 -11.53 2.76 6.22
N GLN A 134 -11.01 2.84 5.02
CA GLN A 134 -11.76 2.98 3.78
C GLN A 134 -11.15 2.06 2.73
N GLU A 135 -11.98 1.61 1.79
CA GLU A 135 -11.52 0.90 0.61
C GLU A 135 -10.80 1.88 -0.33
N MET A 136 -9.50 1.97 -0.17
CA MET A 136 -8.64 2.86 -0.92
C MET A 136 -7.43 2.10 -1.44
N GLY A 137 -7.06 2.34 -2.68
CA GLY A 137 -5.83 1.82 -3.25
C GLY A 137 -4.60 2.40 -2.55
N VAL A 138 -3.70 1.55 -2.08
CA VAL A 138 -2.45 1.99 -1.46
C VAL A 138 -1.27 1.46 -2.24
N THR A 139 -0.47 2.37 -2.78
CA THR A 139 0.77 2.02 -3.47
C THR A 139 1.96 2.31 -2.55
N LEU A 140 2.75 1.27 -2.25
CA LEU A 140 4.00 1.41 -1.50
C LEU A 140 5.16 1.57 -2.47
N VAL A 141 5.92 2.63 -2.32
CA VAL A 141 7.15 2.89 -3.09
C VAL A 141 8.34 2.76 -2.15
N LEU A 142 9.28 1.90 -2.49
CA LEU A 142 10.47 1.64 -1.69
C LEU A 142 11.71 2.22 -2.38
N GLY A 143 12.17 3.37 -1.91
CA GLY A 143 13.34 4.09 -2.42
C GLY A 143 14.61 3.71 -1.68
N VAL A 144 15.58 3.16 -2.39
CA VAL A 144 16.88 2.76 -1.85
C VAL A 144 17.87 3.91 -1.93
N ASP A 145 18.71 4.04 -0.91
CA ASP A 145 19.84 4.97 -0.94
C ASP A 145 20.93 4.43 -1.88
N ALA A 146 20.99 4.98 -3.09
CA ALA A 146 21.94 4.56 -4.12
C ALA A 146 23.40 4.64 -3.66
N SER A 147 23.74 5.56 -2.73
CA SER A 147 25.11 5.71 -2.21
C SER A 147 25.54 4.50 -1.34
N ARG A 148 24.57 3.77 -0.81
CA ARG A 148 24.80 2.57 0.04
C ARG A 148 24.64 1.25 -0.71
N VAL A 149 24.27 1.32 -1.99
CA VAL A 149 24.18 0.16 -2.87
C VAL A 149 25.49 0.09 -3.61
N GLY A 150 26.33 -0.90 -3.29
CA GLY A 150 27.54 -1.17 -4.08
C GLY A 150 27.19 -1.47 -5.55
N PRO A 151 28.18 -1.49 -6.44
CA PRO A 151 27.93 -1.73 -7.85
C PRO A 151 27.17 -3.04 -8.05
N LEU A 152 25.96 -2.92 -8.61
CA LEU A 152 25.16 -4.07 -8.99
C LEU A 152 25.89 -4.79 -10.11
N LYS A 153 26.49 -5.96 -9.81
CA LYS A 153 26.96 -6.87 -10.84
C LYS A 153 25.73 -7.52 -11.47
N LEU A 154 25.26 -6.99 -12.60
CA LEU A 154 24.31 -7.69 -13.45
C LEU A 154 25.05 -8.91 -14.04
N ALA A 155 24.84 -10.08 -13.45
CA ALA A 155 25.17 -11.32 -14.11
C ALA A 155 24.13 -11.54 -15.22
N TRP A 156 24.45 -11.09 -16.42
CA TRP A 156 23.63 -11.39 -17.59
C TRP A 156 23.86 -12.85 -17.97
N PRO A 157 22.84 -13.71 -17.95
CA PRO A 157 23.00 -15.06 -18.49
C PRO A 157 23.31 -14.92 -19.99
N ARG A 158 24.31 -15.64 -20.48
CA ARG A 158 24.60 -15.70 -21.92
C ARG A 158 23.35 -16.21 -22.64
N LEU A 159 22.98 -15.56 -23.75
CA LEU A 159 21.85 -16.00 -24.57
C LEU A 159 22.05 -17.50 -24.89
N GLY A 160 21.10 -18.33 -24.45
CA GLY A 160 21.12 -19.78 -24.67
C GLY A 160 21.42 -20.63 -23.43
N GLU A 161 21.73 -20.04 -22.26
CA GLU A 161 21.94 -20.80 -21.04
C GLU A 161 20.62 -20.86 -20.23
N PRO A 162 20.12 -22.04 -19.87
CA PRO A 162 18.92 -22.16 -19.05
C PRO A 162 19.11 -21.52 -17.67
N PRO A 163 18.07 -20.97 -17.04
CA PRO A 163 18.17 -20.36 -15.72
C PRO A 163 18.67 -21.42 -14.71
N ARG A 164 19.72 -21.08 -13.96
CA ARG A 164 20.24 -21.95 -12.91
C ARG A 164 19.23 -22.09 -11.78
N PRO A 165 19.05 -23.31 -11.26
CA PRO A 165 18.24 -23.51 -10.06
C PRO A 165 18.84 -22.73 -8.88
N ALA A 166 17.98 -22.14 -8.06
CA ALA A 166 18.36 -21.38 -6.87
C ALA A 166 19.08 -22.33 -5.89
N GLY A 167 20.39 -22.18 -5.74
CA GLY A 167 21.21 -23.02 -4.84
C GLY A 167 22.62 -23.33 -5.32
N ASP A 168 22.93 -23.09 -6.57
CA ASP A 168 24.29 -23.37 -7.08
C ASP A 168 25.31 -22.26 -6.75
N PRO A 169 26.48 -22.58 -6.26
CA PRO A 169 27.51 -21.59 -5.97
C PRO A 169 28.03 -20.94 -7.27
N PRO A 170 28.45 -19.65 -7.23
CA PRO A 170 28.97 -18.96 -8.41
C PRO A 170 30.24 -19.64 -8.95
N PRO A 171 30.45 -19.64 -10.29
CA PRO A 171 31.65 -20.18 -10.88
C PRO A 171 32.88 -19.45 -10.36
N ARG A 172 33.90 -20.17 -9.98
CA ARG A 172 35.21 -19.62 -9.65
C ARG A 172 35.78 -19.01 -10.92
N LEU A 173 36.02 -17.70 -10.89
CA LEU A 173 36.78 -17.02 -11.93
C LEU A 173 38.24 -17.44 -11.76
N GLY A 174 38.76 -18.21 -12.73
CA GLY A 174 40.19 -18.47 -12.88
C GLY A 174 40.90 -17.26 -13.48
#